data_cb6d2b98f982b1225a40ba4b7e208faa
#
_entry.id   cb6d2b98f982b1225a40ba4b7e208faa
#
_cell.length_a   1.000
_cell.length_b   1.000
_cell.length_c   1.000
_cell.angle_alpha   90.00
_cell.angle_beta   90.00
_cell.angle_gamma   90.00
#
_symmetry.space_group_name_H-M   'P 1'
#
loop_
_entity.id
_entity.type
_entity.pdbx_description
1 polymer ?
#
loop_
_entity_poly.entity_id
_entity_poly.type
_entity_poly.pdbx_seq_one_letter_code
_entity_poly.pdbx_strand_id
1 'polypeptide(L)'
;MKQIAIIQLLEWAYRHELPKAERRGGGLGASTSSSWGMVYELGILGTVIDASINGYGVVPAYMDEGDPHPDALLVGEAVAGLADARISIGEDWSPFPDWADSDGLVAACVARVRPRLATMTGQEIQAMLIARAVLGRKPDWRGDEPGRTMVMRGGKPAWFMKQPGQDAYGNPIEREVDGFNYRSHRPRSGAYRKYRLTDDVAGLAIDRFRRAVWALAVRHLAQQVAGRLSSHELIAEVPTVAPWAAVSGLVSQEAPSHAVSLSTAGRPR
;
A
#
# COMPACT_ATOMS: atom_id res chain seq x y z
N MET A 1 -33.09 -1.17 6.46
CA MET A 1 -31.78 -0.90 5.83
C MET A 1 -31.07 -2.21 5.63
N LYS A 2 -30.36 -2.38 4.52
CA LYS A 2 -29.60 -3.60 4.23
C LYS A 2 -28.24 -3.53 4.94
N GLN A 3 -27.92 -4.52 5.76
CA GLN A 3 -26.61 -4.59 6.42
C GLN A 3 -25.50 -4.94 5.41
N ILE A 4 -24.39 -4.21 5.47
CA ILE A 4 -23.27 -4.36 4.55
C ILE A 4 -21.93 -4.04 5.23
N ALA A 5 -20.87 -4.80 4.92
CA ALA A 5 -19.52 -4.45 5.35
C ALA A 5 -18.95 -3.32 4.50
N ILE A 6 -18.10 -2.47 5.06
CA ILE A 6 -17.53 -1.33 4.34
C ILE A 6 -16.78 -1.75 3.05
N ILE A 7 -16.11 -2.89 3.05
CA ILE A 7 -15.39 -3.40 1.86
C ILE A 7 -16.39 -3.78 0.77
N GLN A 8 -17.48 -4.45 1.12
CA GLN A 8 -18.54 -4.81 0.17
C GLN A 8 -19.26 -3.57 -0.37
N LEU A 9 -19.46 -2.55 0.48
CA LEU A 9 -20.03 -1.27 0.06
C LEU A 9 -19.13 -0.55 -0.95
N LEU A 10 -17.82 -0.53 -0.73
CA LEU A 10 -16.83 0.00 -1.67
C LEU A 10 -16.85 -0.75 -3.01
N GLU A 11 -16.82 -2.09 -2.96
CA GLU A 11 -16.86 -2.93 -4.16
C GLU A 11 -18.15 -2.70 -4.96
N TRP A 12 -19.29 -2.67 -4.29
CA TRP A 12 -20.58 -2.40 -4.92
C TRP A 12 -20.62 -0.99 -5.55
N ALA A 13 -20.19 0.03 -4.81
CA ALA A 13 -20.18 1.40 -5.30
C ALA A 13 -19.32 1.55 -6.56
N TYR A 14 -18.08 1.05 -6.53
CA TYR A 14 -17.12 1.22 -7.61
C TYR A 14 -17.31 0.29 -8.81
N ARG A 15 -17.98 -0.85 -8.63
CA ARG A 15 -18.25 -1.79 -9.74
C ARG A 15 -19.58 -1.54 -10.43
N HIS A 16 -20.59 -1.10 -9.69
CA HIS A 16 -21.95 -1.11 -10.20
C HIS A 16 -22.60 0.27 -10.24
N GLU A 17 -22.31 1.17 -9.32
CA GLU A 17 -23.05 2.42 -9.21
C GLU A 17 -22.31 3.64 -9.75
N LEU A 18 -21.05 3.86 -9.33
CA LEU A 18 -20.26 5.02 -9.77
C LEU A 18 -19.96 5.03 -11.27
N PRO A 19 -19.82 3.88 -11.98
CA PRO A 19 -19.75 3.87 -13.44
C PRO A 19 -20.96 4.52 -14.14
N LYS A 20 -22.14 4.52 -13.51
CA LYS A 20 -23.34 5.20 -14.03
C LYS A 20 -23.23 6.72 -13.95
N ALA A 21 -22.52 7.24 -12.93
CA ALA A 21 -22.34 8.68 -12.73
C ALA A 21 -21.50 9.33 -13.83
N GLU A 22 -20.44 8.65 -14.28
CA GLU A 22 -19.50 9.14 -15.29
C GLU A 22 -20.15 9.27 -16.69
N ARG A 23 -21.26 8.58 -16.94
CA ARG A 23 -22.01 8.66 -18.18
C ARG A 23 -22.66 10.03 -18.44
N ARG A 24 -22.89 10.85 -17.41
CA ARG A 24 -23.59 12.15 -17.53
C ARG A 24 -22.74 13.27 -18.09
N GLY A 25 -21.42 13.16 -18.11
CA GLY A 25 -20.52 14.22 -18.57
C GLY A 25 -20.26 14.22 -20.09
N GLY A 26 -20.46 13.12 -20.78
CA GLY A 26 -20.25 12.96 -22.20
C GLY A 26 -21.60 12.97 -22.96
N GLY A 27 -22.04 14.13 -23.42
CA GLY A 27 -23.25 14.26 -24.22
C GLY A 27 -23.15 13.52 -25.55
N LEU A 28 -23.36 12.23 -25.56
CA LEU A 28 -23.80 11.46 -26.71
C LEU A 28 -25.23 10.98 -26.44
N GLY A 29 -26.14 11.94 -26.35
CA GLY A 29 -27.52 11.66 -26.54
C GLY A 29 -27.73 11.31 -27.99
N ALA A 30 -28.04 10.07 -28.26
CA ALA A 30 -28.99 9.70 -29.31
C ALA A 30 -29.12 8.18 -29.32
N SER A 31 -30.31 7.72 -29.07
CA SER A 31 -30.82 6.46 -29.53
C SER A 31 -30.51 6.28 -31.01
N THR A 32 -29.48 5.51 -31.34
CA THR A 32 -29.28 5.00 -32.69
C THR A 32 -29.66 3.53 -32.71
N SER A 33 -30.83 3.27 -33.23
CA SER A 33 -31.39 1.92 -33.43
C SER A 33 -30.78 1.17 -34.63
N SER A 34 -29.58 1.56 -35.08
CA SER A 34 -28.89 0.97 -36.23
C SER A 34 -27.60 0.29 -35.82
N SER A 35 -27.41 -0.95 -36.28
CA SER A 35 -26.16 -1.71 -36.09
C SER A 35 -24.92 -0.97 -36.62
N TRP A 36 -25.09 -0.15 -37.67
CA TRP A 36 -24.02 0.70 -38.20
C TRP A 36 -23.68 1.88 -37.31
N GLY A 37 -24.68 2.44 -36.59
CA GLY A 37 -24.44 3.46 -35.57
C GLY A 37 -23.57 2.92 -34.43
N MET A 38 -23.83 1.69 -33.98
CA MET A 38 -23.04 1.04 -32.93
C MET A 38 -21.60 0.79 -33.39
N VAL A 39 -21.37 0.34 -34.64
CA VAL A 39 -20.01 0.15 -35.19
C VAL A 39 -19.29 1.48 -35.33
N TYR A 40 -19.99 2.54 -35.73
CA TYR A 40 -19.41 3.87 -35.81
C TYR A 40 -19.06 4.43 -34.44
N GLU A 41 -19.93 4.28 -33.45
CA GLU A 41 -19.65 4.66 -32.04
C GLU A 41 -18.50 3.88 -31.43
N LEU A 42 -18.40 2.57 -31.67
CA LEU A 42 -17.23 1.76 -31.27
C LEU A 42 -15.95 2.22 -31.94
N GLY A 43 -16.03 2.65 -33.21
CA GLY A 43 -14.90 3.23 -33.93
C GLY A 43 -14.45 4.57 -33.35
N ILE A 44 -15.38 5.42 -32.95
CA ILE A 44 -15.11 6.69 -32.27
C ILE A 44 -14.58 6.45 -30.87
N LEU A 45 -15.14 5.52 -30.09
CA LEU A 45 -14.65 5.15 -28.76
C LEU A 45 -13.20 4.63 -28.78
N GLY A 46 -12.79 3.97 -29.86
CA GLY A 46 -11.41 3.55 -30.06
C GLY A 46 -10.43 4.68 -30.39
N THR A 47 -10.92 5.87 -30.74
CA THR A 47 -10.11 7.00 -31.22
C THR A 47 -10.27 8.29 -30.42
N VAL A 48 -11.35 8.45 -29.65
CA VAL A 48 -11.59 9.62 -28.79
C VAL A 48 -10.98 9.35 -27.42
N ILE A 49 -9.90 10.06 -27.12
CA ILE A 49 -9.45 10.23 -25.73
C ILE A 49 -10.50 11.13 -25.10
N ASP A 50 -11.39 10.55 -24.31
CA ASP A 50 -12.34 11.32 -23.51
C ASP A 50 -11.55 12.19 -22.52
N ALA A 51 -11.53 13.49 -22.79
CA ALA A 51 -10.90 14.49 -21.93
C ALA A 51 -11.82 14.94 -20.79
N SER A 52 -13.00 14.31 -20.62
CA SER A 52 -13.87 14.59 -19.50
C SER A 52 -13.19 14.23 -18.17
N ILE A 53 -13.50 15.03 -17.14
CA ILE A 53 -12.98 14.78 -15.80
C ILE A 53 -13.65 13.52 -15.25
N ASN A 54 -12.89 12.43 -15.14
CA ASN A 54 -13.33 11.22 -14.47
C ASN A 54 -13.23 11.42 -12.95
N GLY A 55 -14.29 11.95 -12.35
CA GLY A 55 -14.31 12.33 -10.95
C GLY A 55 -14.16 11.17 -9.97
N TYR A 56 -14.54 9.97 -10.38
CA TYR A 56 -14.48 8.77 -9.53
C TYR A 56 -13.40 7.76 -9.94
N GLY A 57 -12.71 7.98 -11.05
CA GLY A 57 -11.62 7.09 -11.51
C GLY A 57 -12.09 5.69 -11.89
N VAL A 58 -13.32 5.55 -12.40
CA VAL A 58 -13.92 4.29 -12.86
C VAL A 58 -14.19 4.31 -14.35
N VAL A 59 -14.22 3.13 -14.96
CA VAL A 59 -14.64 3.01 -16.36
C VAL A 59 -16.15 3.24 -16.43
N PRO A 60 -16.64 4.17 -17.30
CA PRO A 60 -18.06 4.42 -17.44
C PRO A 60 -18.86 3.18 -17.86
N ALA A 61 -20.05 3.02 -17.31
CA ALA A 61 -20.96 1.95 -17.69
C ALA A 61 -21.78 2.38 -18.91
N TYR A 62 -21.56 1.75 -20.05
CA TYR A 62 -22.28 2.07 -21.28
C TYR A 62 -23.65 1.38 -21.40
N MET A 63 -23.83 0.27 -20.66
CA MET A 63 -25.03 -0.58 -20.78
C MET A 63 -25.96 -0.50 -19.57
N ASP A 64 -25.51 0.02 -18.44
CA ASP A 64 -26.34 0.12 -17.25
C ASP A 64 -27.25 1.34 -17.29
N GLU A 65 -28.56 1.13 -17.12
CA GLU A 65 -29.54 2.19 -17.06
C GLU A 65 -29.76 2.70 -15.63
N GLY A 66 -30.10 3.99 -15.52
CA GLY A 66 -30.48 4.63 -14.28
C GLY A 66 -29.42 5.55 -13.67
N ASP A 67 -29.80 6.18 -12.58
CA ASP A 67 -28.96 7.08 -11.81
C ASP A 67 -28.14 6.28 -10.78
N PRO A 68 -26.92 6.71 -10.45
CA PRO A 68 -26.14 6.10 -9.39
C PRO A 68 -26.86 6.26 -8.05
N HIS A 69 -26.76 5.23 -7.21
CA HIS A 69 -27.37 5.22 -5.90
C HIS A 69 -26.75 6.30 -4.99
N PRO A 70 -27.56 7.05 -4.18
CA PRO A 70 -27.02 8.10 -3.30
C PRO A 70 -25.92 7.62 -2.34
N ASP A 71 -26.05 6.42 -1.78
CA ASP A 71 -25.03 5.85 -0.90
C ASP A 71 -23.69 5.62 -1.64
N ALA A 72 -23.72 5.28 -2.93
CA ALA A 72 -22.53 5.11 -3.74
C ALA A 72 -21.84 6.46 -4.02
N LEU A 73 -22.62 7.51 -4.30
CA LEU A 73 -22.10 8.87 -4.46
C LEU A 73 -21.43 9.36 -3.19
N LEU A 74 -22.06 9.13 -2.02
CA LEU A 74 -21.47 9.44 -0.72
C LEU A 74 -20.13 8.73 -0.50
N VAL A 75 -20.04 7.45 -0.87
CA VAL A 75 -18.79 6.67 -0.82
C VAL A 75 -17.75 7.26 -1.76
N GLY A 76 -18.13 7.60 -2.98
CA GLY A 76 -17.24 8.22 -3.97
C GLY A 76 -16.66 9.55 -3.48
N GLU A 77 -17.50 10.43 -2.90
CA GLU A 77 -17.08 11.69 -2.29
C GLU A 77 -16.12 11.47 -1.11
N ALA A 78 -16.42 10.51 -0.24
CA ALA A 78 -15.56 10.18 0.89
C ALA A 78 -14.18 9.68 0.43
N VAL A 79 -14.12 8.85 -0.63
CA VAL A 79 -12.86 8.39 -1.23
C VAL A 79 -12.13 9.55 -1.91
N ALA A 80 -12.83 10.43 -2.61
CA ALA A 80 -12.24 11.62 -3.23
C ALA A 80 -11.59 12.53 -2.16
N GLY A 81 -12.20 12.65 -0.97
CA GLY A 81 -11.66 13.39 0.15
C GLY A 81 -10.31 12.87 0.70
N LEU A 82 -9.92 11.65 0.35
CA LEU A 82 -8.61 11.11 0.71
C LEU A 82 -7.46 11.65 -0.14
N ALA A 83 -7.74 12.37 -1.24
CA ALA A 83 -6.69 12.95 -2.08
C ALA A 83 -5.76 13.91 -1.31
N ASP A 84 -6.28 14.57 -0.27
CA ASP A 84 -5.54 15.48 0.60
C ASP A 84 -4.99 14.78 1.86
N ALA A 85 -5.14 13.46 1.97
CA ALA A 85 -4.68 12.70 3.13
C ALA A 85 -3.14 12.65 3.19
N ARG A 86 -2.62 12.68 4.41
CA ARG A 86 -1.19 12.53 4.71
C ARG A 86 -0.95 11.29 5.56
N ILE A 87 0.12 10.60 5.25
CA ILE A 87 0.59 9.47 6.02
C ILE A 87 1.76 9.92 6.89
N SER A 88 1.74 9.49 8.15
CA SER A 88 2.89 9.59 9.04
C SER A 88 3.31 8.18 9.46
N ILE A 89 4.62 7.92 9.39
CA ILE A 89 5.23 6.66 9.80
C ILE A 89 6.03 6.93 11.08
N GLY A 90 5.59 6.36 12.20
CA GLY A 90 6.29 6.46 13.47
C GLY A 90 7.72 5.93 13.41
N GLU A 91 8.62 6.45 14.23
CA GLU A 91 10.04 6.04 14.23
C GLU A 91 10.20 4.55 14.52
N ASP A 92 9.39 4.03 15.42
CA ASP A 92 9.40 2.63 15.87
C ASP A 92 8.63 1.69 14.94
N TRP A 93 8.14 2.20 13.80
CA TRP A 93 7.39 1.33 12.89
C TRP A 93 8.27 0.25 12.30
N SER A 94 7.87 -1.01 12.52
CA SER A 94 8.44 -2.20 11.87
C SER A 94 7.33 -2.99 11.18
N PRO A 95 7.51 -3.35 9.92
CA PRO A 95 6.58 -4.25 9.24
C PRO A 95 6.74 -5.72 9.65
N PHE A 96 7.79 -6.05 10.42
CA PHE A 96 8.16 -7.41 10.80
C PHE A 96 8.34 -7.58 12.32
N PRO A 97 7.35 -7.20 13.15
CA PRO A 97 7.45 -7.40 14.60
C PRO A 97 7.37 -8.89 14.98
N ASP A 98 6.91 -9.72 14.06
CA ASP A 98 6.77 -11.16 14.14
C ASP A 98 8.10 -11.92 13.86
N TRP A 99 9.15 -11.25 13.38
CA TRP A 99 10.43 -11.86 13.03
C TRP A 99 11.54 -11.54 14.01
N ALA A 100 12.44 -12.51 14.21
CA ALA A 100 13.64 -12.28 14.99
C ALA A 100 14.71 -11.60 14.13
N ASP A 101 15.14 -10.39 14.53
CA ASP A 101 16.15 -9.60 13.80
C ASP A 101 17.33 -9.20 14.73
N SER A 102 17.93 -10.21 15.37
CA SER A 102 19.06 -9.98 16.28
C SER A 102 20.32 -9.45 15.59
N ASP A 103 20.42 -9.63 14.29
CA ASP A 103 21.54 -9.19 13.45
C ASP A 103 21.26 -7.85 12.73
N GLY A 104 20.05 -7.31 12.82
CA GLY A 104 19.63 -6.03 12.23
C GLY A 104 19.52 -6.05 10.70
N LEU A 105 19.58 -7.21 10.05
CA LEU A 105 19.54 -7.33 8.60
C LEU A 105 18.16 -6.97 8.03
N VAL A 106 17.10 -7.39 8.71
CA VAL A 106 15.72 -7.05 8.31
C VAL A 106 15.49 -5.55 8.50
N ALA A 107 15.89 -5.00 9.66
CA ALA A 107 15.79 -3.56 9.94
C ALA A 107 16.55 -2.73 8.91
N ALA A 108 17.74 -3.16 8.49
CA ALA A 108 18.52 -2.49 7.43
C ALA A 108 17.78 -2.48 6.07
N CYS A 109 17.09 -3.57 5.71
CA CYS A 109 16.26 -3.61 4.50
C CYS A 109 15.06 -2.66 4.60
N VAL A 110 14.39 -2.60 5.75
CA VAL A 110 13.27 -1.69 6.01
C VAL A 110 13.71 -0.23 5.97
N ALA A 111 14.85 0.10 6.61
CA ALA A 111 15.40 1.45 6.61
C ALA A 111 15.68 1.98 5.20
N ARG A 112 16.09 1.11 4.26
CA ARG A 112 16.34 1.46 2.87
C ARG A 112 15.08 1.87 2.11
N VAL A 113 13.93 1.27 2.39
CA VAL A 113 12.66 1.56 1.70
C VAL A 113 11.82 2.62 2.41
N ARG A 114 12.02 2.84 3.70
CA ARG A 114 11.25 3.77 4.54
C ARG A 114 11.11 5.18 3.98
N PRO A 115 12.16 5.85 3.43
CA PRO A 115 12.02 7.19 2.86
C PRO A 115 10.98 7.23 1.73
N ARG A 116 10.96 6.19 0.89
CA ARG A 116 9.97 6.08 -0.21
C ARG A 116 8.55 5.85 0.33
N LEU A 117 8.38 5.08 1.38
CA LEU A 117 7.07 4.84 1.99
C LEU A 117 6.49 6.12 2.62
N ALA A 118 7.35 6.94 3.21
CA ALA A 118 6.96 8.21 3.85
C ALA A 118 6.49 9.27 2.83
N THR A 119 6.78 9.11 1.54
CA THR A 119 6.35 10.04 0.48
C THR A 119 5.02 9.66 -0.17
N MET A 120 4.34 8.60 0.28
CA MET A 120 3.06 8.19 -0.29
C MET A 120 2.00 9.28 -0.12
N THR A 121 1.38 9.67 -1.22
CA THR A 121 0.41 10.76 -1.31
C THR A 121 -1.02 10.29 -1.08
N GLY A 122 -1.93 11.21 -0.74
CA GLY A 122 -3.36 10.92 -0.64
C GLY A 122 -3.96 10.44 -1.98
N GLN A 123 -3.48 10.96 -3.10
CA GLN A 123 -3.89 10.50 -4.43
C GLN A 123 -3.51 9.02 -4.68
N GLU A 124 -2.32 8.60 -4.24
CA GLU A 124 -1.91 7.18 -4.34
C GLU A 124 -2.76 6.28 -3.44
N ILE A 125 -3.19 6.77 -2.28
CA ILE A 125 -4.13 6.05 -1.40
C ILE A 125 -5.48 5.90 -2.08
N GLN A 126 -6.02 6.99 -2.63
CA GLN A 126 -7.27 6.99 -3.38
C GLN A 126 -7.21 5.99 -4.54
N ALA A 127 -6.18 6.07 -5.39
CA ALA A 127 -6.00 5.16 -6.52
C ALA A 127 -5.90 3.69 -6.07
N MET A 128 -5.19 3.43 -4.98
CA MET A 128 -5.09 2.08 -4.40
C MET A 128 -6.46 1.57 -3.93
N LEU A 129 -7.25 2.38 -3.25
CA LEU A 129 -8.60 2.01 -2.80
C LEU A 129 -9.52 1.68 -3.96
N ILE A 130 -9.58 2.55 -4.98
CA ILE A 130 -10.38 2.37 -6.18
C ILE A 130 -9.99 1.08 -6.90
N ALA A 131 -8.68 0.89 -7.17
CA ALA A 131 -8.19 -0.30 -7.84
C ALA A 131 -8.55 -1.58 -7.07
N ARG A 132 -8.46 -1.57 -5.72
CA ARG A 132 -8.81 -2.73 -4.90
C ARG A 132 -10.32 -2.99 -4.84
N ALA A 133 -11.14 -1.94 -4.80
CA ALA A 133 -12.60 -2.06 -4.87
C ALA A 133 -13.04 -2.64 -6.22
N VAL A 134 -12.52 -2.11 -7.33
CA VAL A 134 -12.83 -2.60 -8.69
C VAL A 134 -12.38 -4.06 -8.89
N LEU A 135 -11.17 -4.42 -8.44
CA LEU A 135 -10.64 -5.78 -8.59
C LEU A 135 -11.21 -6.78 -7.58
N GLY A 136 -11.85 -6.32 -6.48
CA GLY A 136 -12.34 -7.16 -5.39
C GLY A 136 -11.21 -7.92 -4.68
N ARG A 137 -10.04 -7.31 -4.56
CA ARG A 137 -8.86 -7.93 -3.96
C ARG A 137 -8.32 -7.05 -2.84
N LYS A 138 -8.02 -7.67 -1.70
CA LYS A 138 -7.30 -7.01 -0.60
C LYS A 138 -5.79 -6.97 -0.93
N PRO A 139 -5.03 -5.97 -0.46
CA PRO A 139 -3.57 -6.00 -0.56
C PRO A 139 -3.03 -7.25 0.13
N ASP A 140 -2.13 -7.96 -0.53
CA ASP A 140 -1.43 -9.09 0.09
C ASP A 140 -0.34 -8.58 1.05
N TRP A 141 -0.05 -9.36 2.07
CA TRP A 141 0.92 -9.02 3.11
C TRP A 141 1.72 -10.26 3.57
N ARG A 142 1.40 -11.42 3.00
CA ARG A 142 1.98 -12.70 3.40
C ARG A 142 3.36 -12.86 2.81
N GLY A 143 4.23 -13.47 3.59
CA GLY A 143 5.56 -13.84 3.20
C GLY A 143 6.29 -14.44 4.38
N ASP A 144 7.20 -15.34 4.07
CA ASP A 144 7.98 -16.07 5.07
C ASP A 144 9.22 -15.28 5.49
N GLU A 145 9.70 -15.53 6.71
CA GLU A 145 10.96 -14.99 7.18
C GLU A 145 12.10 -15.57 6.34
N PRO A 146 12.96 -14.72 5.72
CA PRO A 146 14.07 -15.21 4.92
C PRO A 146 15.14 -15.90 5.78
N GLY A 147 15.74 -16.92 5.22
CA GLY A 147 16.90 -17.54 5.82
C GLY A 147 18.10 -16.58 5.87
N ARG A 148 19.12 -16.98 6.64
CA ARG A 148 20.38 -16.26 6.73
C ARG A 148 21.50 -17.11 6.17
N THR A 149 22.31 -16.55 5.29
CA THR A 149 23.47 -17.22 4.71
C THR A 149 24.73 -16.40 4.93
N MET A 150 25.86 -17.07 5.13
CA MET A 150 27.14 -16.36 5.26
C MET A 150 27.53 -15.70 3.95
N VAL A 151 28.12 -14.51 4.04
CA VAL A 151 28.73 -13.86 2.89
C VAL A 151 29.93 -14.67 2.43
N MET A 152 29.94 -15.05 1.15
CA MET A 152 30.98 -15.90 0.57
C MET A 152 31.95 -15.08 -0.29
N ARG A 153 33.20 -15.49 -0.33
CA ARG A 153 34.23 -14.96 -1.25
C ARG A 153 35.04 -16.16 -1.78
N GLY A 154 35.07 -16.32 -3.09
CA GLY A 154 35.76 -17.45 -3.71
C GLY A 154 35.29 -18.83 -3.22
N GLY A 155 33.96 -18.99 -3.02
CA GLY A 155 33.36 -20.25 -2.55
C GLY A 155 33.56 -20.56 -1.05
N LYS A 156 34.20 -19.68 -0.27
CA LYS A 156 34.43 -19.84 1.17
C LYS A 156 33.80 -18.70 1.96
N PRO A 157 33.36 -18.92 3.23
CA PRO A 157 32.86 -17.84 4.07
C PRO A 157 33.92 -16.75 4.25
N ALA A 158 33.53 -15.51 3.88
CA ALA A 158 34.39 -14.35 3.96
C ALA A 158 34.61 -13.89 5.42
N TRP A 159 35.81 -13.39 5.72
CA TRP A 159 36.15 -12.75 6.96
C TRP A 159 36.19 -11.23 6.77
N PHE A 160 35.65 -10.47 7.70
CA PHE A 160 35.62 -9.03 7.72
C PHE A 160 36.27 -8.50 8.99
N MET A 161 36.84 -7.33 8.92
CA MET A 161 37.42 -6.62 10.07
C MET A 161 37.16 -5.13 9.91
N LYS A 162 36.76 -4.46 10.97
CA LYS A 162 36.69 -3.01 11.03
C LYS A 162 38.08 -2.45 11.27
N GLN A 163 38.46 -1.47 10.47
CA GLN A 163 39.74 -0.78 10.58
C GLN A 163 39.48 0.74 10.59
N PRO A 164 40.07 1.48 11.54
CA PRO A 164 39.98 2.92 11.56
C PRO A 164 40.62 3.50 10.27
N GLY A 165 40.03 4.51 9.72
CA GLY A 165 40.50 5.24 8.55
C GLY A 165 40.05 6.69 8.59
N GLN A 166 40.32 7.42 7.53
CA GLN A 166 39.82 8.79 7.35
C GLN A 166 39.09 8.88 6.02
N ASP A 167 38.05 9.73 5.95
CA ASP A 167 37.37 10.07 4.72
C ASP A 167 38.20 11.09 3.90
N ALA A 168 37.68 11.52 2.76
CA ALA A 168 38.33 12.52 1.88
C ALA A 168 38.48 13.91 2.55
N TYR A 169 37.79 14.16 3.64
CA TYR A 169 37.82 15.41 4.41
C TYR A 169 38.62 15.31 5.72
N GLY A 170 39.23 14.14 5.98
CA GLY A 170 40.03 13.90 7.20
C GLY A 170 39.22 13.48 8.43
N ASN A 171 37.90 13.26 8.31
CA ASN A 171 37.09 12.79 9.43
C ASN A 171 37.37 11.31 9.70
N PRO A 172 37.37 10.89 11.00
CA PRO A 172 37.57 9.49 11.34
C PRO A 172 36.36 8.66 10.90
N ILE A 173 36.64 7.59 10.15
CA ILE A 173 35.63 6.61 9.70
C ILE A 173 36.10 5.21 10.01
N GLU A 174 35.14 4.28 10.23
CA GLU A 174 35.45 2.85 10.25
C GLU A 174 35.27 2.28 8.85
N ARG A 175 36.38 1.72 8.31
CA ARG A 175 36.32 0.99 7.03
C ARG A 175 36.29 -0.50 7.28
N GLU A 176 35.46 -1.18 6.54
CA GLU A 176 35.42 -2.62 6.55
C GLU A 176 36.42 -3.16 5.52
N VAL A 177 37.33 -3.99 5.99
CA VAL A 177 38.40 -4.59 5.18
C VAL A 177 38.37 -6.11 5.30
N ASP A 178 39.15 -6.80 4.44
CA ASP A 178 39.30 -8.24 4.53
C ASP A 178 39.99 -8.63 5.86
N GLY A 179 39.27 -9.43 6.64
CA GLY A 179 39.72 -9.91 7.93
C GLY A 179 40.55 -11.21 7.86
N PHE A 180 40.85 -11.73 6.65
CA PHE A 180 41.64 -12.93 6.48
C PHE A 180 43.12 -12.61 6.21
N ASN A 181 44.03 -13.31 6.92
CA ASN A 181 45.46 -13.22 6.67
C ASN A 181 45.87 -14.38 5.74
N TYR A 182 46.11 -14.07 4.48
CA TYR A 182 46.48 -15.06 3.45
C TYR A 182 47.88 -15.66 3.68
N ARG A 183 48.77 -14.94 4.38
CA ARG A 183 50.13 -15.46 4.67
C ARG A 183 50.12 -16.52 5.77
N SER A 184 49.31 -16.33 6.81
CA SER A 184 49.20 -17.26 7.93
C SER A 184 48.04 -18.25 7.77
N HIS A 185 47.22 -18.11 6.70
CA HIS A 185 46.00 -18.90 6.47
C HIS A 185 45.01 -18.89 7.66
N ARG A 186 44.92 -17.78 8.39
CA ARG A 186 44.05 -17.62 9.59
C ARG A 186 43.31 -16.29 9.56
N PRO A 187 42.13 -16.19 10.20
CA PRO A 187 41.49 -14.91 10.44
C PRO A 187 42.38 -14.04 11.35
N ARG A 188 42.36 -12.73 11.10
CA ARG A 188 43.03 -11.74 11.97
C ARG A 188 42.30 -11.62 13.29
N SER A 189 42.97 -11.17 14.34
CA SER A 189 42.32 -10.86 15.61
C SER A 189 41.22 -9.81 15.42
N GLY A 190 40.03 -10.04 15.98
CA GLY A 190 38.87 -9.16 15.79
C GLY A 190 38.13 -9.34 14.48
N ALA A 191 38.55 -10.28 13.62
CA ALA A 191 37.80 -10.58 12.40
C ALA A 191 36.50 -11.30 12.72
N TYR A 192 35.46 -10.97 11.97
CA TYR A 192 34.10 -11.51 12.10
C TYR A 192 33.56 -12.00 10.78
N ARG A 193 32.48 -12.78 10.81
CA ARG A 193 31.73 -13.22 9.65
C ARG A 193 30.46 -12.40 9.52
N LYS A 194 30.05 -12.12 8.29
CA LYS A 194 28.79 -11.48 7.98
C LYS A 194 27.78 -12.48 7.47
N TYR A 195 26.55 -12.20 7.79
CA TYR A 195 25.39 -12.86 7.22
C TYR A 195 24.70 -11.90 6.24
N ARG A 196 23.95 -12.46 5.34
CA ARG A 196 23.00 -11.77 4.48
C ARG A 196 21.70 -12.56 4.47
N LEU A 197 20.61 -11.90 4.22
CA LEU A 197 19.33 -12.57 3.98
C LEU A 197 19.40 -13.36 2.68
N THR A 198 18.72 -14.52 2.61
CA THR A 198 18.58 -15.30 1.39
C THR A 198 17.79 -14.54 0.34
N ASP A 199 16.78 -13.76 0.78
CA ASP A 199 15.88 -12.99 -0.04
C ASP A 199 15.77 -11.55 0.45
N ASP A 200 15.54 -10.60 -0.47
CA ASP A 200 15.33 -9.20 -0.11
C ASP A 200 13.88 -8.98 0.35
N VAL A 201 13.71 -8.60 1.60
CA VAL A 201 12.39 -8.36 2.21
C VAL A 201 11.82 -6.97 1.93
N ALA A 202 12.50 -6.14 1.14
CA ALA A 202 12.05 -4.78 0.83
C ALA A 202 10.67 -4.77 0.15
N GLY A 203 10.42 -5.71 -0.77
CA GLY A 203 9.12 -5.88 -1.42
C GLY A 203 8.01 -6.17 -0.42
N LEU A 204 8.24 -7.14 0.46
CA LEU A 204 7.26 -7.51 1.48
C LEU A 204 7.03 -6.38 2.50
N ALA A 205 8.07 -5.60 2.84
CA ALA A 205 7.91 -4.41 3.69
C ALA A 205 6.97 -3.37 3.05
N ILE A 206 7.10 -3.15 1.73
CA ILE A 206 6.21 -2.28 0.97
C ILE A 206 4.77 -2.83 0.96
N ASP A 207 4.60 -4.12 0.78
CA ASP A 207 3.27 -4.75 0.73
C ASP A 207 2.58 -4.71 2.10
N ARG A 208 3.28 -4.99 3.20
CA ARG A 208 2.77 -4.85 4.57
C ARG A 208 2.41 -3.37 4.87
N PHE A 209 3.23 -2.42 4.45
CA PHE A 209 2.91 -0.99 4.56
C PHE A 209 1.64 -0.63 3.79
N ARG A 210 1.55 -0.99 2.50
CA ARG A 210 0.36 -0.74 1.68
C ARG A 210 -0.89 -1.37 2.28
N ARG A 211 -0.76 -2.56 2.85
CA ARG A 211 -1.87 -3.22 3.57
C ARG A 211 -2.31 -2.41 4.78
N ALA A 212 -1.37 -1.90 5.59
CA ALA A 212 -1.66 -1.07 6.75
C ALA A 212 -2.37 0.24 6.34
N VAL A 213 -1.83 0.95 5.35
CA VAL A 213 -2.42 2.18 4.83
C VAL A 213 -3.83 1.94 4.28
N TRP A 214 -4.00 0.88 3.49
CA TRP A 214 -5.32 0.50 2.97
C TRP A 214 -6.33 0.23 4.10
N ALA A 215 -5.93 -0.49 5.14
CA ALA A 215 -6.81 -0.78 6.27
C ALA A 215 -7.19 0.49 7.05
N LEU A 216 -6.23 1.40 7.26
CA LEU A 216 -6.48 2.71 7.89
C LEU A 216 -7.44 3.54 7.05
N ALA A 217 -7.25 3.62 5.74
CA ALA A 217 -8.12 4.35 4.85
C ALA A 217 -9.54 3.78 4.84
N VAL A 218 -9.71 2.44 4.77
CA VAL A 218 -11.02 1.79 4.85
C VAL A 218 -11.71 2.06 6.20
N ARG A 219 -10.97 2.04 7.31
CA ARG A 219 -11.51 2.40 8.63
C ARG A 219 -11.96 3.85 8.70
N HIS A 220 -11.14 4.77 8.16
CA HIS A 220 -11.49 6.18 8.08
C HIS A 220 -12.76 6.39 7.25
N LEU A 221 -12.88 5.74 6.08
CA LEU A 221 -14.07 5.80 5.25
C LEU A 221 -15.30 5.26 5.99
N ALA A 222 -15.18 4.13 6.71
CA ALA A 222 -16.28 3.59 7.49
C ALA A 222 -16.81 4.61 8.51
N GLN A 223 -15.91 5.36 9.18
CA GLN A 223 -16.29 6.43 10.11
C GLN A 223 -16.97 7.61 9.38
N GLN A 224 -16.49 7.97 8.20
CA GLN A 224 -17.04 9.09 7.42
C GLN A 224 -18.46 8.84 6.90
N VAL A 225 -18.77 7.59 6.52
CA VAL A 225 -20.08 7.25 5.93
C VAL A 225 -21.05 6.67 6.96
N ALA A 226 -20.60 6.29 8.15
CA ALA A 226 -21.46 5.75 9.21
C ALA A 226 -22.57 6.74 9.56
N GLY A 227 -23.83 6.24 9.64
CA GLY A 227 -25.02 7.04 9.96
C GLY A 227 -25.45 8.03 8.87
N ARG A 228 -24.80 8.07 7.71
CA ARG A 228 -25.13 8.95 6.57
C ARG A 228 -25.73 8.20 5.39
N LEU A 229 -25.67 6.88 5.40
CA LEU A 229 -26.23 6.03 4.34
C LEU A 229 -27.75 6.01 4.41
N SER A 230 -28.41 6.02 3.26
CA SER A 230 -29.86 6.06 3.12
C SER A 230 -30.52 4.68 3.12
N SER A 231 -29.92 3.70 2.43
CA SER A 231 -30.46 2.37 2.23
C SER A 231 -29.65 1.26 2.88
N HIS A 232 -28.40 1.54 3.21
CA HIS A 232 -27.49 0.58 3.83
C HIS A 232 -27.16 0.96 5.27
N GLU A 233 -26.84 -0.05 6.06
CA GLU A 233 -26.34 0.07 7.43
C GLU A 233 -25.00 -0.67 7.53
N LEU A 234 -23.95 0.04 7.99
CA LEU A 234 -22.63 -0.56 8.11
C LEU A 234 -22.60 -1.52 9.32
N ILE A 235 -22.15 -2.73 9.07
CA ILE A 235 -21.74 -3.64 10.15
C ILE A 235 -20.35 -3.26 10.65
N ALA A 236 -20.05 -3.57 11.92
CA ALA A 236 -18.79 -3.20 12.58
C ALA A 236 -17.55 -3.95 12.06
N GLU A 237 -17.65 -4.62 10.92
CA GLU A 237 -16.54 -5.35 10.31
C GLU A 237 -15.60 -4.40 9.58
N VAL A 238 -14.43 -4.15 10.17
CA VAL A 238 -13.35 -3.34 9.57
C VAL A 238 -12.04 -4.14 9.47
N PRO A 239 -11.21 -3.87 8.45
CA PRO A 239 -9.98 -4.62 8.28
C PRO A 239 -8.96 -4.34 9.39
N THR A 240 -8.23 -5.38 9.81
CA THR A 240 -7.09 -5.26 10.72
C THR A 240 -5.92 -4.56 10.02
N VAL A 241 -5.29 -3.60 10.69
CA VAL A 241 -4.18 -2.80 10.15
C VAL A 241 -2.91 -3.66 9.98
N ALA A 242 -2.57 -4.43 11.01
CA ALA A 242 -1.38 -5.29 11.04
C ALA A 242 -1.76 -6.75 11.34
N PRO A 243 -2.34 -7.48 10.36
CA PRO A 243 -2.79 -8.86 10.59
C PRO A 243 -1.64 -9.83 10.89
N TRP A 244 -0.41 -9.51 10.51
CA TRP A 244 0.79 -10.30 10.83
C TRP A 244 1.16 -10.27 12.30
N ALA A 245 0.87 -9.19 13.02
CA ALA A 245 1.15 -9.08 14.45
C ALA A 245 0.29 -10.05 15.30
N ALA A 246 -0.92 -10.39 14.84
CA ALA A 246 -1.80 -11.32 15.53
C ALA A 246 -1.33 -12.78 15.43
N VAL A 247 -0.58 -13.14 14.39
CA VAL A 247 -0.07 -14.51 14.16
C VAL A 247 1.02 -14.88 15.18
N SER A 248 1.76 -13.90 15.68
CA SER A 248 2.86 -14.10 16.63
C SER A 248 2.45 -14.23 18.09
N GLY A 249 1.14 -14.29 18.39
CA GLY A 249 0.67 -14.40 19.79
C GLY A 249 0.92 -13.14 20.65
N LEU A 250 1.43 -12.08 20.08
CA LEU A 250 1.58 -10.75 20.69
C LEU A 250 0.25 -9.97 20.66
N VAL A 251 -0.85 -10.63 21.03
CA VAL A 251 -2.16 -10.00 21.13
C VAL A 251 -2.23 -9.21 22.43
N SER A 252 -1.64 -8.04 22.44
CA SER A 252 -2.15 -6.93 23.23
C SER A 252 -3.25 -6.27 22.40
N GLN A 253 -4.44 -6.12 22.95
CA GLN A 253 -5.65 -5.60 22.30
C GLN A 253 -5.53 -4.15 21.77
N GLU A 254 -4.43 -3.51 21.98
CA GLU A 254 -4.04 -2.22 21.39
C GLU A 254 -2.77 -2.45 20.56
N ALA A 255 -2.93 -2.70 19.26
CA ALA A 255 -1.82 -2.47 18.34
C ALA A 255 -1.34 -1.04 18.60
N PRO A 256 -0.02 -0.81 18.78
CA PRO A 256 0.48 0.52 19.05
C PRO A 256 -0.01 1.46 17.95
N SER A 257 -0.90 2.38 18.32
CA SER A 257 -1.53 3.38 17.45
C SER A 257 -0.53 4.35 16.84
N HIS A 258 0.77 4.11 17.04
CA HIS A 258 1.86 5.01 16.68
C HIS A 258 2.65 4.59 15.44
N ALA A 259 2.37 3.43 14.84
CA ALA A 259 3.21 2.92 13.78
C ALA A 259 2.96 3.57 12.41
N VAL A 260 1.71 3.69 11.99
CA VAL A 260 1.28 4.41 10.78
C VAL A 260 -0.02 5.12 11.10
N SER A 261 -0.10 6.41 10.79
CA SER A 261 -1.32 7.20 10.98
C SER A 261 -1.73 7.88 9.68
N LEU A 262 -3.03 8.05 9.51
CA LEU A 262 -3.64 8.77 8.42
C LEU A 262 -4.34 10.00 8.98
N SER A 263 -4.01 11.19 8.47
CA SER A 263 -4.71 12.42 8.77
C SER A 263 -5.25 13.06 7.50
N THR A 264 -6.49 13.53 7.54
CA THR A 264 -7.07 14.34 6.48
C THR A 264 -7.16 15.78 6.98
N ALA A 265 -6.67 16.74 6.21
CA ALA A 265 -6.91 18.14 6.49
C ALA A 265 -8.43 18.38 6.33
N GLY A 266 -9.11 18.69 7.43
CA GLY A 266 -10.51 19.06 7.37
C GLY A 266 -10.65 20.28 6.44
N ARG A 267 -11.35 20.14 5.31
CA ARG A 267 -11.79 21.31 4.55
C ARG A 267 -12.73 22.10 5.46
N PRO A 268 -12.48 23.39 5.70
CA PRO A 268 -13.50 24.26 6.32
C PRO A 268 -14.71 24.25 5.37
N ARG A 269 -15.89 24.09 5.98
CA ARG A 269 -17.19 24.15 5.29
C ARG A 269 -17.47 25.55 4.76
#